data_52c0df34fad429bcfc0049df28199a1f
#
_entry.id   52c0df34fad429bcfc0049df28199a1f
#
_cell.length_a   1.000
_cell.length_b   1.000
_cell.length_c   1.000
_cell.angle_alpha   90.00
_cell.angle_beta   90.00
_cell.angle_gamma   90.00
#
_symmetry.space_group_name_H-M   'P 1'
#
loop_
_entity.id
_entity.type
_entity.pdbx_description
1 polymer ?
#
loop_
_entity_poly.entity_id
_entity_poly.type
_entity_poly.pdbx_seq_one_letter_code
_entity_poly.pdbx_strand_id
1 'polypeptide(L)' 'MPDRKEMMAALDEAFAEQMKTLFGVLASSTNLTEATPRFVQGLSQARVAYQKASEAIAAMANVATG' A
#
# COMPACT_ATOMS: atom_id res chain seq x y z
N MET A 1 -4.24 11.46 19.41
CA MET A 1 -3.46 11.14 18.19
C MET A 1 -3.12 9.67 18.16
N PRO A 2 -3.24 9.00 17.03
CA PRO A 2 -2.79 7.62 16.94
C PRO A 2 -1.29 7.52 17.09
N ASP A 3 -0.84 6.48 17.78
CA ASP A 3 0.58 6.25 17.93
C ASP A 3 1.15 5.56 16.69
N ARG A 4 2.47 5.31 16.70
CA ARG A 4 3.14 4.69 15.56
C ARG A 4 2.54 3.33 15.21
N LYS A 5 2.24 2.53 16.24
CA LYS A 5 1.66 1.20 16.03
C LYS A 5 0.30 1.29 15.34
N GLU A 6 -0.53 2.23 15.80
CA GLU A 6 -1.85 2.42 15.19
C GLU A 6 -1.74 2.93 13.76
N MET A 7 -0.81 3.84 13.50
CA MET A 7 -0.59 4.36 12.15
C MET A 7 -0.09 3.25 11.21
N MET A 8 0.82 2.40 11.69
CA MET A 8 1.31 1.28 10.88
C MET A 8 0.21 0.27 10.61
N ALA A 9 -0.64 -0.01 11.60
CA ALA A 9 -1.76 -0.92 11.40
C ALA A 9 -2.74 -0.37 10.36
N ALA A 10 -3.02 0.92 10.40
CA ALA A 10 -3.88 1.56 9.42
C ALA A 10 -3.27 1.52 8.02
N LEU A 11 -1.95 1.73 7.93
CA LEU A 11 -1.24 1.65 6.65
C LEU A 11 -1.29 0.23 6.07
N ASP A 12 -1.07 -0.78 6.92
CA ASP A 12 -1.14 -2.17 6.49
C ASP A 12 -2.52 -2.53 5.97
N GLU A 13 -3.56 -2.05 6.66
CA GLU A 13 -4.93 -2.27 6.23
C GLU A 13 -5.22 -1.59 4.90
N ALA A 14 -4.75 -0.35 4.74
CA ALA A 14 -4.92 0.38 3.48
C ALA A 14 -4.21 -0.33 2.32
N PHE A 15 -3.01 -0.86 2.58
CA PHE A 15 -2.27 -1.61 1.56
C PHE A 15 -3.03 -2.88 1.18
N ALA A 16 -3.59 -3.59 2.16
CA ALA A 16 -4.38 -4.80 1.90
C ALA A 16 -5.61 -4.48 1.06
N GLU A 17 -6.28 -3.35 1.32
CA GLU A 17 -7.42 -2.93 0.52
C GLU A 17 -7.01 -2.60 -0.91
N GLN A 18 -5.85 -1.96 -1.10
CA GLN A 18 -5.35 -1.67 -2.42
C GLN A 18 -5.03 -2.96 -3.19
N MET A 19 -4.47 -3.95 -2.50
CA MET A 19 -4.21 -5.27 -3.10
C MET A 19 -5.50 -5.94 -3.56
N LYS A 20 -6.55 -5.86 -2.74
CA LYS A 20 -7.84 -6.43 -3.11
C LYS A 20 -8.40 -5.76 -4.36
N THR A 21 -8.29 -4.44 -4.43
CA THR A 21 -8.77 -3.67 -5.59
C THR A 21 -8.01 -4.08 -6.86
N LEU A 22 -6.68 -4.14 -6.76
CA LEU A 22 -5.85 -4.52 -7.91
C LEU A 22 -6.16 -5.95 -8.37
N PHE A 23 -6.29 -6.87 -7.43
CA PHE A 23 -6.64 -8.26 -7.77
C PHE A 23 -8.02 -8.34 -8.39
N GLY A 24 -8.98 -7.59 -7.86
CA GLY A 24 -10.34 -7.57 -8.40
C GLY A 24 -10.38 -7.13 -9.85
N VAL A 25 -9.61 -6.11 -10.20
CA VAL A 25 -9.52 -5.64 -11.58
C VAL A 25 -8.91 -6.71 -12.47
N LEU A 26 -7.82 -7.34 -12.01
CA LEU A 26 -7.16 -8.40 -12.75
C LEU A 26 -8.11 -9.58 -12.97
N ALA A 27 -8.78 -10.01 -11.89
CA ALA A 27 -9.65 -11.19 -11.94
C ALA A 27 -10.87 -10.98 -12.83
N SER A 28 -11.35 -9.75 -12.96
CA SER A 28 -12.52 -9.44 -13.79
C SER A 28 -12.15 -9.15 -15.25
N SER A 29 -10.87 -9.12 -15.56
CA SER A 29 -10.42 -8.81 -16.92
C SER A 29 -10.70 -9.99 -17.85
N THR A 30 -11.13 -9.68 -19.10
CA THR A 30 -11.32 -10.68 -20.12
C THR A 30 -10.01 -11.02 -20.84
N ASN A 31 -8.99 -10.19 -20.69
CA ASN A 31 -7.68 -10.39 -21.31
C ASN A 31 -6.59 -10.33 -20.26
N LEU A 32 -6.26 -11.47 -19.67
CA LEU A 32 -5.28 -11.55 -18.59
C LEU A 32 -3.86 -11.21 -19.09
N THR A 33 -3.57 -11.46 -20.36
CA THR A 33 -2.25 -11.13 -20.92
C THR A 33 -1.99 -9.62 -20.84
N GLU A 34 -3.01 -8.81 -21.13
CA GLU A 34 -2.88 -7.36 -21.02
C GLU A 34 -3.03 -6.86 -19.59
N ALA A 35 -3.86 -7.54 -18.81
CA ALA A 35 -4.17 -7.10 -17.45
C ALA A 35 -3.02 -7.35 -16.48
N THR A 36 -2.24 -8.43 -16.70
CA THR A 36 -1.16 -8.79 -15.79
C THR A 36 -0.07 -7.71 -15.67
N PRO A 37 0.43 -7.13 -16.77
CA PRO A 37 1.41 -6.04 -16.63
C PRO A 37 0.87 -4.83 -15.88
N ARG A 38 -0.40 -4.51 -16.07
CA ARG A 38 -1.04 -3.41 -15.35
C ARG A 38 -1.14 -3.70 -13.86
N PHE A 39 -1.45 -4.95 -13.52
CA PHE A 39 -1.49 -5.39 -12.13
C PHE A 39 -0.11 -5.25 -11.49
N VAL A 40 0.93 -5.71 -12.18
CA VAL A 40 2.31 -5.61 -11.68
C VAL A 40 2.70 -4.15 -11.49
N GLN A 41 2.36 -3.27 -12.42
CA GLN A 41 2.66 -1.85 -12.31
C GLN A 41 1.95 -1.23 -11.12
N GLY A 42 0.65 -1.53 -10.95
CA GLY A 42 -0.12 -1.03 -9.83
C GLY A 42 0.42 -1.52 -8.49
N LEU A 43 0.80 -2.80 -8.44
CA LEU A 43 1.38 -3.38 -7.25
C LEU A 43 2.72 -2.74 -6.91
N SER A 44 3.57 -2.51 -7.92
CA SER A 44 4.86 -1.85 -7.73
C SER A 44 4.69 -0.45 -7.16
N GLN A 45 3.73 0.31 -7.69
CA GLN A 45 3.44 1.65 -7.19
C GLN A 45 2.92 1.60 -5.75
N ALA A 46 2.05 0.65 -5.45
CA ALA A 46 1.51 0.49 -4.11
C ALA A 46 2.61 0.16 -3.10
N ARG A 47 3.56 -0.68 -3.49
CA ARG A 47 4.70 -1.03 -2.63
C ARG A 47 5.59 0.17 -2.36
N VAL A 48 5.87 0.97 -3.38
CA VAL A 48 6.68 2.18 -3.21
C VAL A 48 5.97 3.16 -2.28
N ALA A 49 4.67 3.34 -2.50
CA ALA A 49 3.88 4.22 -1.64
C ALA A 49 3.86 3.73 -0.19
N TYR A 50 3.74 2.41 0.00
CA TYR A 50 3.78 1.82 1.33
C TYR A 50 5.13 2.11 2.00
N GLN A 51 6.22 1.91 1.28
CA GLN A 51 7.54 2.16 1.82
C GLN A 51 7.73 3.62 2.22
N LYS A 52 7.30 4.54 1.36
CA LYS A 52 7.40 5.97 1.65
C LYS A 52 6.56 6.36 2.85
N ALA A 53 5.34 5.82 2.94
CA ALA A 53 4.46 6.09 4.07
C ALA A 53 5.04 5.53 5.37
N SER A 54 5.60 4.32 5.30
CA SER A 54 6.25 3.68 6.44
C SER A 54 7.42 4.52 6.95
N GLU A 55 8.25 5.03 6.04
CA GLU A 55 9.37 5.90 6.39
C GLU A 55 8.89 7.20 7.02
N ALA A 56 7.81 7.77 6.49
CA ALA A 56 7.25 9.00 7.04
C ALA A 56 6.71 8.80 8.45
N ILE A 57 6.04 7.67 8.69
CA ILE A 57 5.53 7.35 10.02
C ILE A 57 6.69 7.18 11.00
N ALA A 58 7.75 6.51 10.59
CA ALA A 58 8.92 6.33 11.43
C ALA A 58 9.58 7.69 11.77
N ALA A 59 9.65 8.58 10.78
CA ALA A 59 10.22 9.91 10.99
C ALA A 59 9.37 10.73 11.95
N MET A 60 8.05 10.64 11.84
CA MET A 60 7.14 11.33 12.75
C MET A 60 7.28 10.82 14.18
N ALA A 61 7.43 9.51 14.34
CA ALA A 61 7.60 8.92 15.66
C ALA A 61 8.90 9.42 16.31
N ASN A 62 9.97 9.55 15.52
CA ASN A 62 11.24 10.06 16.03
C ASN A 62 11.15 11.53 16.44
N VAL A 63 10.43 12.32 15.65
CA VAL A 63 10.20 13.74 15.98
C VAL A 63 9.35 13.86 17.24
N ALA A 64 8.33 13.02 17.37
CA ALA A 64 7.44 13.07 18.53
C ALA A 64 8.15 12.71 19.83
N THR A 65 9.18 11.87 19.77
CA THR A 65 9.94 11.48 20.96
C THR A 65 11.08 12.43 21.28
N GLY A 66 11.44 13.26 20.34
CA GLY A 66 12.48 14.25 20.52
C GLY A 66 11.92 15.55 21.05
#